data_82674277eb13d80d99616731865ec30b
#
_entry.id   82674277eb13d80d99616731865ec30b
#
_cell.length_a   1.000
_cell.length_b   1.000
_cell.length_c   1.000
_cell.angle_alpha   90.00
_cell.angle_beta   90.00
_cell.angle_gamma   90.00
#
_symmetry.space_group_name_H-M   'P 1'
#
loop_
_entity.id
_entity.type
_entity.pdbx_description
1 polymer ?
#
loop_
_entity_poly.entity_id
_entity_poly.type
_entity_poly.pdbx_seq_one_letter_code
_entity_poly.pdbx_strand_id
1 'polypeptide(L)'
;MCSSDLVNPPLVRSEELGKDQVEIQIDLVKWERLALDQRNLLFWHEVARVQNDTISRDGWEMAALAIGLGGAVGELWVQDGLLLVLALGLCGVSGYRLYSRNNSDRHLKEAIDADEKAIALATRFGYTLPNAYKSLGSALKTLTDDTPKKSKRKHYESRLDALKRSATKAKDKVDRGRTAPRGRALADDRDNRESYR
;
A
#
# COMPACT_ATOMS: atom_id res chain seq x y z
N MET A 1 -21.99 -9.24 -7.30
CA MET A 1 -20.62 -9.06 -7.82
C MET A 1 -20.74 -8.64 -9.28
N CYS A 2 -20.47 -7.37 -9.60
CA CYS A 2 -20.70 -6.84 -10.94
C CYS A 2 -19.61 -7.26 -11.90
N SER A 3 -20.02 -7.95 -12.96
CA SER A 3 -19.21 -8.49 -14.07
C SER A 3 -18.39 -7.49 -14.90
N SER A 4 -18.30 -6.23 -14.49
CA SER A 4 -17.59 -5.19 -15.26
C SER A 4 -16.06 -5.24 -15.15
N ASP A 5 -15.51 -6.00 -14.22
CA ASP A 5 -14.05 -6.12 -14.06
C ASP A 5 -13.42 -7.17 -14.98
N LEU A 6 -14.25 -8.04 -15.60
CA LEU A 6 -13.79 -9.07 -16.54
C LEU A 6 -13.31 -8.50 -17.90
N VAL A 7 -13.76 -7.27 -18.25
CA VAL A 7 -13.44 -6.67 -19.57
C VAL A 7 -12.02 -6.11 -19.64
N ASN A 8 -11.39 -5.82 -18.49
CA ASN A 8 -10.01 -5.35 -18.44
C ASN A 8 -9.40 -5.67 -17.07
N PRO A 9 -8.98 -6.93 -16.85
CA PRO A 9 -8.39 -7.35 -15.59
C PRO A 9 -7.13 -6.50 -15.28
N PRO A 10 -6.87 -6.19 -14.01
CA PRO A 10 -5.62 -5.54 -13.62
C PRO A 10 -4.45 -6.47 -13.96
N LEU A 11 -3.27 -5.88 -14.24
CA LEU A 11 -2.07 -6.64 -14.59
C LEU A 11 -1.70 -7.67 -13.51
N VAL A 12 -1.77 -7.26 -12.26
CA VAL A 12 -1.58 -8.11 -11.07
C VAL A 12 -2.64 -7.73 -10.05
N ARG A 13 -3.24 -8.72 -9.41
CA ARG A 13 -4.24 -8.54 -8.36
C ARG A 13 -4.02 -9.59 -7.30
N SER A 14 -3.99 -9.18 -6.06
CA SER A 14 -4.08 -10.08 -4.90
C SER A 14 -5.52 -10.13 -4.40
N GLU A 15 -6.01 -11.33 -4.15
CA GLU A 15 -7.34 -11.60 -3.62
C GLU A 15 -7.24 -12.58 -2.45
N GLU A 16 -7.94 -12.30 -1.36
CA GLU A 16 -8.00 -13.17 -0.20
C GLU A 16 -9.09 -14.24 -0.42
N LEU A 17 -8.71 -15.51 -0.43
CA LEU A 17 -9.61 -16.65 -0.61
C LEU A 17 -10.16 -17.20 0.70
N GLY A 18 -9.61 -16.77 1.85
CA GLY A 18 -10.01 -17.24 3.18
C GLY A 18 -9.00 -16.89 4.24
N LYS A 19 -9.15 -17.46 5.45
CA LYS A 19 -8.18 -17.27 6.52
C LYS A 19 -6.81 -17.77 6.05
N ASP A 20 -5.85 -16.86 5.97
CA ASP A 20 -4.44 -17.11 5.66
C ASP A 20 -4.13 -17.62 4.22
N GLN A 21 -5.10 -17.52 3.29
CA GLN A 21 -4.87 -17.87 1.89
C GLN A 21 -5.02 -16.64 1.00
N VAL A 22 -3.99 -16.33 0.26
CA VAL A 22 -3.98 -15.23 -0.71
C VAL A 22 -3.65 -15.77 -2.09
N GLU A 23 -4.47 -15.44 -3.07
CA GLU A 23 -4.23 -15.71 -4.47
C GLU A 23 -3.70 -14.46 -5.17
N ILE A 24 -2.63 -14.61 -5.93
CA ILE A 24 -2.10 -13.56 -6.79
C ILE A 24 -2.45 -13.91 -8.24
N GLN A 25 -3.38 -13.16 -8.81
CA GLN A 25 -3.80 -13.32 -10.20
C GLN A 25 -2.95 -12.42 -11.09
N ILE A 26 -2.42 -12.96 -12.18
CA ILE A 26 -1.54 -12.26 -13.12
C ILE A 26 -2.11 -12.37 -14.53
N ASP A 27 -2.28 -11.25 -15.23
CA ASP A 27 -2.57 -11.20 -16.65
C ASP A 27 -1.26 -11.48 -17.44
N LEU A 28 -1.06 -12.73 -17.84
CA LEU A 28 0.17 -13.18 -18.48
C LEU A 28 0.47 -12.40 -19.77
N VAL A 29 -0.54 -12.03 -20.55
CA VAL A 29 -0.35 -11.32 -21.82
C VAL A 29 0.26 -9.93 -21.60
N LYS A 30 -0.20 -9.22 -20.59
CA LYS A 30 0.37 -7.91 -20.21
C LYS A 30 1.68 -8.07 -19.46
N TRP A 31 1.80 -9.13 -18.65
CA TRP A 31 2.98 -9.44 -17.87
C TRP A 31 4.21 -9.69 -18.75
N GLU A 32 4.05 -10.42 -19.82
CA GLU A 32 5.14 -10.73 -20.76
C GLU A 32 5.70 -9.49 -21.48
N ARG A 33 4.92 -8.43 -21.62
CA ARG A 33 5.37 -7.16 -22.21
C ARG A 33 6.31 -6.35 -21.30
N LEU A 34 6.34 -6.67 -20.03
CA LEU A 34 7.19 -5.99 -19.06
C LEU A 34 8.59 -6.63 -19.02
N ALA A 35 9.61 -5.81 -18.79
CA ALA A 35 10.96 -6.31 -18.51
C ALA A 35 10.97 -7.09 -17.18
N LEU A 36 11.93 -8.01 -17.02
CA LEU A 36 12.02 -8.87 -15.83
C LEU A 36 12.06 -8.07 -14.52
N ASP A 37 12.85 -7.00 -14.48
CA ASP A 37 12.95 -6.15 -13.29
C ASP A 37 11.63 -5.44 -12.96
N GLN A 38 10.86 -5.03 -13.98
CA GLN A 38 9.54 -4.43 -13.80
C GLN A 38 8.55 -5.44 -13.21
N ARG A 39 8.57 -6.68 -13.71
CA ARG A 39 7.76 -7.79 -13.21
C ARG A 39 8.08 -8.06 -11.73
N ASN A 40 9.36 -8.17 -11.40
CA ASN A 40 9.80 -8.44 -10.05
C ASN A 40 9.34 -7.35 -9.08
N LEU A 41 9.46 -6.08 -9.44
CA LEU A 41 9.04 -4.97 -8.59
C LEU A 41 7.52 -4.92 -8.40
N LEU A 42 6.73 -5.18 -9.44
CA LEU A 42 5.28 -5.28 -9.33
C LEU A 42 4.84 -6.47 -8.48
N PHE A 43 5.51 -7.60 -8.60
CA PHE A 43 5.27 -8.75 -7.73
C PHE A 43 5.57 -8.42 -6.26
N TRP A 44 6.71 -7.80 -5.97
CA TRP A 44 7.05 -7.35 -4.62
C TRP A 44 6.06 -6.31 -4.08
N HIS A 45 5.51 -5.47 -4.94
CA HIS A 45 4.44 -4.55 -4.55
C HIS A 45 3.19 -5.29 -4.06
N GLU A 46 2.74 -6.31 -4.79
CA GLU A 46 1.59 -7.11 -4.35
C GLU A 46 1.88 -7.91 -3.08
N VAL A 47 3.07 -8.48 -2.95
CA VAL A 47 3.52 -9.13 -1.70
C VAL A 47 3.49 -8.14 -0.53
N ALA A 48 3.98 -6.92 -0.72
CA ALA A 48 3.96 -5.89 0.31
C ALA A 48 2.53 -5.46 0.67
N ARG A 49 1.61 -5.43 -0.29
CA ARG A 49 0.18 -5.17 -0.04
C ARG A 49 -0.44 -6.26 0.85
N VAL A 50 -0.16 -7.52 0.53
CA VAL A 50 -0.62 -8.67 1.32
C VAL A 50 -0.09 -8.59 2.75
N GLN A 51 1.20 -8.31 2.91
CA GLN A 51 1.84 -8.21 4.23
C GLN A 51 1.34 -7.04 5.09
N ASN A 52 0.80 -6.00 4.45
CA ASN A 52 0.29 -4.83 5.17
C ASN A 52 -1.10 -5.02 5.79
N ASP A 53 -1.69 -6.21 5.72
CA ASP A 53 -3.07 -6.46 6.17
C ASP A 53 -4.09 -5.52 5.47
N THR A 54 -3.69 -4.90 4.36
CA THR A 54 -4.55 -3.99 3.57
C THR A 54 -5.61 -4.76 2.78
N ILE A 55 -5.47 -6.07 2.74
CA ILE A 55 -6.53 -6.98 2.34
C ILE A 55 -7.41 -7.11 3.59
N SER A 56 -8.35 -6.30 3.59
CA SER A 56 -9.41 -5.99 4.52
C SER A 56 -9.91 -7.13 5.42
N ARG A 57 -9.65 -7.03 6.71
CA ARG A 57 -10.41 -7.68 7.79
C ARG A 57 -11.77 -6.99 8.06
N ASP A 58 -12.55 -6.70 7.01
CA ASP A 58 -13.74 -5.84 7.11
C ASP A 58 -15.01 -6.54 7.54
N GLY A 59 -14.93 -7.81 7.87
CA GLY A 59 -16.11 -8.56 8.29
C GLY A 59 -16.84 -7.94 9.49
N TRP A 60 -16.12 -7.29 10.41
CA TRP A 60 -16.74 -6.72 11.60
C TRP A 60 -17.55 -5.44 11.32
N GLU A 61 -17.11 -4.59 10.39
CA GLU A 61 -17.80 -3.34 10.03
C GLU A 61 -19.10 -3.63 9.30
N MET A 62 -19.08 -4.63 8.40
CA MET A 62 -20.29 -5.13 7.75
C MET A 62 -21.23 -5.82 8.74
N ALA A 63 -20.68 -6.63 9.67
CA ALA A 63 -21.46 -7.25 10.73
C ALA A 63 -22.07 -6.20 11.67
N ALA A 64 -21.31 -5.18 12.09
CA ALA A 64 -21.79 -4.09 12.89
C ALA A 64 -22.89 -3.27 12.21
N LEU A 65 -22.73 -3.03 10.89
CA LEU A 65 -23.78 -2.37 10.11
C LEU A 65 -25.04 -3.23 10.03
N ALA A 66 -24.92 -4.53 9.78
CA ALA A 66 -26.04 -5.46 9.73
C ALA A 66 -26.76 -5.56 11.09
N ILE A 67 -26.03 -5.64 12.20
CA ILE A 67 -26.56 -5.64 13.56
C ILE A 67 -27.27 -4.31 13.86
N GLY A 68 -26.66 -3.18 13.49
CA GLY A 68 -27.25 -1.87 13.68
C GLY A 68 -28.57 -1.69 12.90
N LEU A 69 -28.59 -2.12 11.64
CA LEU A 69 -29.81 -2.10 10.81
C LEU A 69 -30.88 -3.06 11.36
N GLY A 70 -30.50 -4.29 11.73
CA GLY A 70 -31.41 -5.27 12.34
C GLY A 70 -31.97 -4.77 13.66
N GLY A 71 -31.15 -4.14 14.51
CA GLY A 71 -31.56 -3.49 15.73
C GLY A 71 -32.56 -2.36 15.50
N ALA A 72 -32.28 -1.46 14.55
CA ALA A 72 -33.18 -0.36 14.20
C ALA A 72 -34.56 -0.86 13.70
N VAL A 73 -34.60 -1.94 12.92
CA VAL A 73 -35.84 -2.56 12.45
C VAL A 73 -36.58 -3.22 13.63
N GLY A 74 -35.84 -3.92 14.52
CA GLY A 74 -36.43 -4.53 15.72
C GLY A 74 -37.08 -3.50 16.68
N GLU A 75 -36.50 -2.32 16.78
CA GLU A 75 -37.01 -1.21 17.60
C GLU A 75 -38.38 -0.69 17.17
N LEU A 76 -38.71 -0.80 15.88
CA LEU A 76 -40.07 -0.46 15.40
C LEU A 76 -41.17 -1.30 16.07
N TRP A 77 -40.78 -2.47 16.63
CA TRP A 77 -41.70 -3.39 17.32
C TRP A 77 -41.71 -3.20 18.85
N VAL A 78 -40.56 -2.80 19.43
CA VAL A 78 -40.39 -2.74 20.88
C VAL A 78 -40.58 -1.31 21.44
N GLN A 79 -40.44 -0.28 20.59
CA GLN A 79 -40.60 1.15 20.94
C GLN A 79 -39.69 1.62 22.08
N ASP A 80 -38.48 1.07 22.20
CA ASP A 80 -37.49 1.47 23.18
C ASP A 80 -36.49 2.48 22.57
N GLY A 81 -36.73 3.76 22.82
CA GLY A 81 -35.94 4.85 22.20
C GLY A 81 -34.45 4.78 22.50
N LEU A 82 -33.99 4.14 23.57
CA LEU A 82 -32.57 4.03 23.92
C LEU A 82 -31.85 3.07 22.97
N LEU A 83 -32.45 1.93 22.68
CA LEU A 83 -31.90 0.96 21.71
C LEU A 83 -31.88 1.54 20.31
N LEU A 84 -32.87 2.34 19.91
CA LEU A 84 -32.89 3.04 18.65
C LEU A 84 -31.67 3.98 18.49
N VAL A 85 -31.36 4.76 19.52
CA VAL A 85 -30.19 5.66 19.49
C VAL A 85 -28.88 4.88 19.37
N LEU A 86 -28.76 3.77 20.08
CA LEU A 86 -27.58 2.90 20.00
C LEU A 86 -27.45 2.25 18.59
N ALA A 87 -28.54 1.76 18.03
CA ALA A 87 -28.57 1.16 16.69
C ALA A 87 -28.20 2.19 15.61
N LEU A 88 -28.77 3.39 15.67
CA LEU A 88 -28.42 4.49 14.74
C LEU A 88 -26.98 4.96 14.93
N GLY A 89 -26.48 5.03 16.16
CA GLY A 89 -25.08 5.33 16.46
C GLY A 89 -24.14 4.31 15.84
N LEU A 90 -24.45 3.01 15.98
CA LEU A 90 -23.66 1.93 15.39
C LEU A 90 -23.69 1.97 13.86
N CYS A 91 -24.86 2.20 13.26
CA CYS A 91 -24.99 2.39 11.81
C CYS A 91 -24.22 3.61 11.31
N GLY A 92 -24.30 4.73 12.03
CA GLY A 92 -23.60 5.98 11.67
C GLY A 92 -22.08 5.80 11.68
N VAL A 93 -21.53 5.22 12.75
CA VAL A 93 -20.08 4.98 12.87
C VAL A 93 -19.60 3.97 11.83
N SER A 94 -20.32 2.87 11.66
CA SER A 94 -19.94 1.83 10.68
C SER A 94 -20.08 2.34 9.25
N GLY A 95 -21.16 3.04 8.92
CA GLY A 95 -21.37 3.67 7.62
C GLY A 95 -20.33 4.74 7.29
N TYR A 96 -19.98 5.60 8.26
CA TYR A 96 -18.92 6.59 8.11
C TYR A 96 -17.57 5.95 7.88
N ARG A 97 -17.22 4.88 8.60
CA ARG A 97 -15.98 4.14 8.41
C ARG A 97 -15.91 3.48 7.04
N LEU A 98 -16.98 2.81 6.60
CA LEU A 98 -17.06 2.22 5.26
C LEU A 98 -16.95 3.30 4.17
N TYR A 99 -17.61 4.44 4.33
CA TYR A 99 -17.50 5.58 3.42
C TYR A 99 -16.09 6.17 3.39
N SER A 100 -15.50 6.45 4.55
CA SER A 100 -14.15 7.00 4.68
C SER A 100 -13.09 6.06 4.10
N ARG A 101 -13.34 4.76 4.16
CA ARG A 101 -12.45 3.72 3.66
C ARG A 101 -12.49 3.57 2.14
N ASN A 102 -13.66 3.79 1.54
CA ASN A 102 -13.81 3.82 0.08
C ASN A 102 -13.24 5.11 -0.54
N ASN A 103 -12.60 5.94 0.28
CA ASN A 103 -12.00 7.18 -0.18
C ASN A 103 -10.72 6.89 -0.98
N SER A 104 -10.65 7.36 -2.21
CA SER A 104 -9.53 7.17 -3.16
C SER A 104 -8.17 7.55 -2.57
N ASP A 105 -8.13 8.48 -1.61
CA ASP A 105 -6.90 8.96 -0.99
C ASP A 105 -6.25 7.93 -0.06
N ARG A 106 -7.06 7.12 0.62
CA ARG A 106 -6.57 6.04 1.47
C ARG A 106 -5.93 4.93 0.64
N HIS A 107 -6.63 4.47 -0.40
CA HIS A 107 -6.09 3.45 -1.31
C HIS A 107 -4.80 3.92 -2.01
N LEU A 108 -4.72 5.21 -2.34
CA LEU A 108 -3.51 5.79 -2.90
C LEU A 108 -2.35 5.75 -1.89
N LYS A 109 -2.60 6.11 -0.63
CA LYS A 109 -1.59 6.08 0.42
C LYS A 109 -1.09 4.65 0.67
N GLU A 110 -1.99 3.69 0.79
CA GLU A 110 -1.68 2.27 0.96
C GLU A 110 -0.82 1.73 -0.22
N ALA A 111 -1.15 2.13 -1.46
CA ALA A 111 -0.37 1.75 -2.63
C ALA A 111 1.03 2.38 -2.63
N ILE A 112 1.18 3.63 -2.18
CA ILE A 112 2.48 4.29 -2.04
C ILE A 112 3.32 3.61 -0.97
N ASP A 113 2.74 3.28 0.18
CA ASP A 113 3.43 2.56 1.25
C ASP A 113 3.88 1.17 0.79
N ALA A 114 3.06 0.48 -0.03
CA ALA A 114 3.44 -0.79 -0.64
C ALA A 114 4.57 -0.64 -1.67
N ASP A 115 4.59 0.45 -2.44
CA ASP A 115 5.70 0.76 -3.37
C ASP A 115 7.03 0.94 -2.61
N GLU A 116 7.03 1.67 -1.50
CA GLU A 116 8.24 1.86 -0.68
C GLU A 116 8.74 0.54 -0.07
N LYS A 117 7.82 -0.30 0.42
CA LYS A 117 8.17 -1.63 0.93
C LYS A 117 8.67 -2.56 -0.18
N ALA A 118 8.08 -2.51 -1.36
CA ALA A 118 8.54 -3.28 -2.52
C ALA A 118 9.99 -2.93 -2.88
N ILE A 119 10.35 -1.65 -2.86
CA ILE A 119 11.73 -1.19 -3.09
C ILE A 119 12.65 -1.69 -1.97
N ALA A 120 12.22 -1.61 -0.71
CA ALA A 120 13.01 -2.12 0.41
C ALA A 120 13.22 -3.64 0.32
N LEU A 121 12.21 -4.40 -0.10
CA LEU A 121 12.33 -5.84 -0.36
C LEU A 121 13.30 -6.10 -1.52
N ALA A 122 13.13 -5.43 -2.65
CA ALA A 122 13.99 -5.60 -3.83
C ALA A 122 15.47 -5.35 -3.48
N THR A 123 15.76 -4.33 -2.66
CA THR A 123 17.15 -4.05 -2.25
C THR A 123 17.74 -5.16 -1.38
N ARG A 124 16.94 -5.87 -0.58
CA ARG A 124 17.39 -7.06 0.16
C ARG A 124 17.72 -8.23 -0.76
N PHE A 125 17.09 -8.30 -1.93
CA PHE A 125 17.33 -9.31 -2.95
C PHE A 125 18.36 -8.90 -4.02
N GLY A 126 19.20 -7.89 -3.72
CA GLY A 126 20.36 -7.53 -4.53
C GLY A 126 20.11 -6.43 -5.57
N TYR A 127 18.93 -5.83 -5.61
CA TYR A 127 18.72 -4.65 -6.44
C TYR A 127 19.42 -3.44 -5.84
N THR A 128 20.07 -2.63 -6.68
CA THR A 128 20.53 -1.32 -6.25
C THR A 128 19.33 -0.38 -6.10
N LEU A 129 19.37 0.49 -5.11
CA LEU A 129 18.28 1.43 -4.83
C LEU A 129 17.86 2.25 -6.07
N PRO A 130 18.78 2.83 -6.88
CA PRO A 130 18.42 3.53 -8.10
C PRO A 130 17.72 2.65 -9.15
N ASN A 131 18.18 1.40 -9.30
CA ASN A 131 17.58 0.46 -10.25
C ASN A 131 16.17 0.06 -9.80
N ALA A 132 15.94 -0.18 -8.51
CA ALA A 132 14.62 -0.49 -7.99
C ALA A 132 13.63 0.66 -8.27
N TYR A 133 13.99 1.91 -7.98
CA TYR A 133 13.16 3.08 -8.30
C TYR A 133 12.90 3.23 -9.79
N LYS A 134 13.92 3.04 -10.62
CA LYS A 134 13.80 3.14 -12.09
C LYS A 134 12.87 2.07 -12.65
N SER A 135 13.02 0.83 -12.22
CA SER A 135 12.23 -0.31 -12.73
C SER A 135 10.76 -0.20 -12.31
N LEU A 136 10.48 0.14 -11.03
CA LEU A 136 9.12 0.36 -10.57
C LEU A 136 8.47 1.57 -11.25
N GLY A 137 9.20 2.68 -11.40
CA GLY A 137 8.72 3.87 -12.09
C GLY A 137 8.41 3.61 -13.57
N SER A 138 9.25 2.81 -14.25
CA SER A 138 8.98 2.40 -15.63
C SER A 138 7.75 1.49 -15.72
N ALA A 139 7.58 0.54 -14.79
CA ALA A 139 6.39 -0.29 -14.72
C ALA A 139 5.11 0.53 -14.53
N LEU A 140 5.10 1.47 -13.57
CA LEU A 140 3.97 2.37 -13.34
C LEU A 140 3.66 3.23 -14.56
N LYS A 141 4.68 3.70 -15.30
CA LYS A 141 4.47 4.43 -16.54
C LYS A 141 3.78 3.58 -17.60
N THR A 142 4.25 2.35 -17.83
CA THR A 142 3.60 1.41 -18.75
C THR A 142 2.14 1.17 -18.35
N LEU A 143 1.85 0.97 -17.05
CA LEU A 143 0.49 0.81 -16.55
C LEU A 143 -0.38 2.06 -16.76
N THR A 144 0.22 3.25 -16.64
CA THR A 144 -0.48 4.52 -16.90
C THR A 144 -0.88 4.63 -18.36
N ASP A 145 0.04 4.30 -19.28
CA ASP A 145 -0.16 4.38 -20.72
C ASP A 145 -1.19 3.36 -21.20
N ASP A 146 -1.19 2.15 -20.63
CA ASP A 146 -2.12 1.07 -20.98
C ASP A 146 -3.51 1.22 -20.35
N THR A 147 -3.71 2.17 -19.43
CA THR A 147 -4.98 2.29 -18.70
C THR A 147 -5.94 3.28 -19.36
N PRO A 148 -7.11 2.82 -19.88
CA PRO A 148 -8.08 3.70 -20.52
C PRO A 148 -8.89 4.53 -19.51
N LYS A 149 -9.12 4.04 -18.28
CA LYS A 149 -9.93 4.70 -17.25
C LYS A 149 -9.16 5.88 -16.62
N LYS A 150 -9.66 7.11 -16.79
CA LYS A 150 -9.06 8.35 -16.29
C LYS A 150 -8.76 8.32 -14.77
N SER A 151 -9.66 7.76 -13.96
CA SER A 151 -9.45 7.66 -12.50
C SER A 151 -8.29 6.74 -12.14
N LYS A 152 -8.18 5.56 -12.78
CA LYS A 152 -7.06 4.63 -12.58
C LYS A 152 -5.74 5.23 -13.07
N ARG A 153 -5.77 5.93 -14.22
CA ARG A 153 -4.60 6.65 -14.74
C ARG A 153 -4.09 7.68 -13.74
N LYS A 154 -4.98 8.54 -13.22
CA LYS A 154 -4.63 9.53 -12.19
C LYS A 154 -4.02 8.89 -10.94
N HIS A 155 -4.51 7.72 -10.54
CA HIS A 155 -3.97 6.97 -9.41
C HIS A 155 -2.52 6.52 -9.68
N TYR A 156 -2.21 5.97 -10.86
CA TYR A 156 -0.85 5.59 -11.23
C TYR A 156 0.08 6.80 -11.37
N GLU A 157 -0.39 7.90 -11.94
CA GLU A 157 0.35 9.18 -12.02
C GLU A 157 0.73 9.68 -10.62
N SER A 158 -0.21 9.66 -9.68
CA SER A 158 0.04 10.08 -8.30
C SER A 158 1.06 9.20 -7.59
N ARG A 159 1.03 7.87 -7.82
CA ARG A 159 2.03 6.93 -7.32
C ARG A 159 3.40 7.22 -7.93
N LEU A 160 3.47 7.44 -9.24
CA LEU A 160 4.70 7.76 -9.95
C LEU A 160 5.35 9.04 -9.41
N ASP A 161 4.55 10.07 -9.13
CA ASP A 161 5.05 11.33 -8.55
C ASP A 161 5.52 11.16 -7.09
N ALA A 162 4.84 10.34 -6.30
CA ALA A 162 5.30 9.98 -4.96
C ALA A 162 6.63 9.22 -5.04
N LEU A 163 6.75 8.26 -5.95
CA LEU A 163 7.96 7.48 -6.17
C LEU A 163 9.15 8.37 -6.56
N LYS A 164 8.96 9.33 -7.45
CA LYS A 164 10.01 10.31 -7.85
C LYS A 164 10.48 11.13 -6.64
N ARG A 165 9.54 11.60 -5.80
CA ARG A 165 9.87 12.34 -4.57
C ARG A 165 10.69 11.50 -3.59
N SER A 166 10.30 10.23 -3.39
CA SER A 166 11.04 9.30 -2.53
C SER A 166 12.43 8.99 -3.09
N ALA A 167 12.58 8.82 -4.40
CA ALA A 167 13.88 8.61 -5.07
C ALA A 167 14.82 9.81 -4.86
N THR A 168 14.32 11.05 -5.01
CA THR A 168 15.09 12.26 -4.78
C THR A 168 15.55 12.35 -3.33
N LYS A 169 14.66 12.13 -2.36
CA LYS A 169 15.01 12.12 -0.94
C LYS A 169 16.08 11.06 -0.60
N ALA A 170 15.96 9.87 -1.20
CA ALA A 170 16.93 8.80 -1.00
C ALA A 170 18.30 9.19 -1.54
N LYS A 171 18.37 9.81 -2.72
CA LYS A 171 19.61 10.33 -3.31
C LYS A 171 20.26 11.38 -2.41
N ASP A 172 19.50 12.38 -1.97
CA ASP A 172 19.99 13.44 -1.09
C ASP A 172 20.53 12.90 0.24
N LYS A 173 19.91 11.83 0.78
CA LYS A 173 20.39 11.17 1.99
C LYS A 173 21.75 10.49 1.78
N VAL A 174 21.93 9.82 0.64
CA VAL A 174 23.21 9.18 0.28
C VAL A 174 24.30 10.22 0.09
N ASP A 175 24.01 11.32 -0.61
CA ASP A 175 24.98 12.39 -0.89
C ASP A 175 25.41 13.10 0.42
N ARG A 176 24.48 13.37 1.35
CA ARG A 176 24.80 13.90 2.69
C ARG A 176 25.64 12.93 3.52
N GLY A 177 25.37 11.63 3.44
CA GLY A 177 26.17 10.61 4.14
C GLY A 177 27.60 10.50 3.61
N ARG A 178 27.83 10.82 2.32
CA ARG A 178 29.18 10.85 1.73
C ARG A 178 29.97 12.10 2.07
N THR A 179 29.30 13.23 2.30
CA THR A 179 29.92 14.52 2.62
C THR A 179 30.17 14.72 4.11
N ALA A 180 29.66 13.84 5.00
CA ALA A 180 29.98 13.88 6.41
C ALA A 180 31.47 13.55 6.60
N PRO A 181 32.28 14.47 7.17
CA PRO A 181 33.71 14.25 7.34
C PRO A 181 33.96 13.04 8.25
N ARG A 182 34.66 12.03 7.70
CA ARG A 182 35.14 10.83 8.44
C ARG A 182 36.15 11.15 9.58
N GLY A 183 36.24 12.41 10.02
CA GLY A 183 37.31 12.95 10.83
C GLY A 183 37.11 12.96 12.34
N ARG A 184 36.07 12.32 12.91
CA ARG A 184 35.84 12.42 14.37
C ARG A 184 35.96 11.12 15.18
N ALA A 185 36.23 10.00 14.56
CA ALA A 185 36.29 8.70 15.27
C ALA A 185 37.72 8.25 15.66
N LEU A 186 38.76 9.02 15.36
CA LEU A 186 40.16 8.64 15.67
C LEU A 186 40.87 9.56 16.67
N ALA A 187 40.21 10.57 17.21
CA ALA A 187 40.82 11.49 18.17
C ALA A 187 40.60 11.11 19.66
N ASP A 188 39.58 10.25 19.93
CA ASP A 188 39.15 9.96 21.31
C ASP A 188 39.85 8.73 21.93
N ASP A 189 40.63 7.98 21.13
CA ASP A 189 41.29 6.75 21.62
C ASP A 189 42.75 6.95 22.03
N ARG A 190 43.29 8.17 21.92
CA ARG A 190 44.65 8.51 22.37
C ARG A 190 44.73 9.00 23.81
N ASP A 191 43.69 9.66 24.31
CA ASP A 191 43.69 10.22 25.67
C ASP A 191 43.49 9.19 26.79
N ASN A 192 43.00 8.00 26.43
CA ASN A 192 42.70 6.97 27.42
C ASN A 192 43.88 5.99 27.68
N ARG A 193 45.06 6.17 27.03
CA ARG A 193 46.26 5.35 27.26
C ARG A 193 47.29 5.96 28.20
N GLU A 194 47.17 7.24 28.54
CA GLU A 194 48.11 7.90 29.44
C GLU A 194 47.70 7.89 30.92
N SER A 195 46.48 7.38 31.23
CA SER A 195 45.96 7.34 32.61
C SER A 195 46.31 6.05 33.38
N TYR A 196 47.07 5.12 32.81
CA TYR A 196 47.48 3.86 33.46
C TYR A 196 49.02 3.67 33.47
N ARG A 197 49.76 4.71 33.77
CA ARG A 197 51.17 4.57 34.16
C ARG A 197 51.46 5.28 35.48
#